data_c91b4a397283b1fb8b406689072b422a
#
_entry.id   c91b4a397283b1fb8b406689072b422a
#
_cell.length_a   1.000
_cell.length_b   1.000
_cell.length_c   1.000
_cell.angle_alpha   90.00
_cell.angle_beta   90.00
_cell.angle_gamma   90.00
#
_symmetry.space_group_name_H-M   'P 1'
#
loop_
_entity.id
_entity.type
_entity.pdbx_description
1 polymer ?
#
loop_
_entity_poly.entity_id
_entity_poly.type
_entity_poly.pdbx_seq_one_letter_code
_entity_poly.pdbx_strand_id
1 'polypeptide(L)'
;MEAGAPSSPGGRPGLRGLALLAGCLVLSVGSPVLPVLLPLALFGLLLPGVPARSVVVGAVLLTLVLLGGGGGGLADVDRGWSLMVAGGFVAATLAGPGRPFMERALIGLLVGAGWAGVVLAGSGGWPTLEALVGARIDAGMAATLELTEGWQGGGAGFREAAQRTAEVQRLLFPAQAGIATLLGLGGAWWLHLQVSGDAEGRRSVGVGRLEEFRFPDPMIWILIAGLALALVFGWGEGWGRAGANLVVFMGALFALRGTGVLLYLWGGLSWLRGLLLVVGMVVAAPVVLAGAMAVGIGDAWLDLRARAARNAGSAPE
;
A
#
# COMPACT_ATOMS: atom_id res chain seq x y z
N MET A 1 -1.78 12.10 -55.18
CA MET A 1 -1.58 13.05 -54.04
C MET A 1 -1.78 12.25 -52.76
N GLU A 2 -0.73 11.54 -52.29
CA GLU A 2 -0.73 10.82 -51.07
C GLU A 2 -0.41 11.81 -49.95
N ALA A 3 -1.38 11.98 -49.05
CA ALA A 3 -1.19 12.79 -47.85
C ALA A 3 -0.31 11.99 -46.87
N GLY A 4 0.93 12.46 -46.70
CA GLY A 4 1.87 11.90 -45.72
C GLY A 4 1.30 11.93 -44.32
N ALA A 5 1.13 10.76 -43.70
CA ALA A 5 0.79 10.62 -42.29
C ALA A 5 1.86 11.35 -41.43
N PRO A 6 1.46 12.12 -40.42
CA PRO A 6 2.41 12.76 -39.52
C PRO A 6 3.15 11.66 -38.75
N SER A 7 4.48 11.59 -38.96
CA SER A 7 5.38 10.77 -38.16
C SER A 7 5.26 11.20 -36.68
N SER A 8 4.68 10.32 -35.84
CA SER A 8 4.71 10.51 -34.41
C SER A 8 6.14 10.70 -33.92
N PRO A 9 6.42 11.67 -33.05
CA PRO A 9 7.76 11.83 -32.48
C PRO A 9 8.06 10.61 -31.61
N GLY A 10 8.75 9.62 -32.18
CA GLY A 10 9.24 8.42 -31.53
C GLY A 10 10.21 8.75 -30.39
N GLY A 11 9.71 9.26 -29.29
CA GLY A 11 10.47 9.36 -28.05
C GLY A 11 10.78 7.94 -27.58
N ARG A 12 12.07 7.59 -27.55
CA ARG A 12 12.62 6.30 -27.16
C ARG A 12 12.06 5.90 -25.78
N PRO A 13 10.99 5.07 -25.66
CA PRO A 13 10.38 4.73 -24.39
C PRO A 13 11.35 4.01 -23.44
N GLY A 14 12.34 3.29 -23.98
CA GLY A 14 13.35 2.60 -23.19
C GLY A 14 14.29 3.51 -22.40
N LEU A 15 14.61 4.72 -22.90
CA LEU A 15 15.54 5.62 -22.21
C LEU A 15 14.89 6.27 -20.97
N ARG A 16 13.60 6.59 -21.04
CA ARG A 16 12.83 7.12 -19.90
C ARG A 16 12.66 6.07 -18.81
N GLY A 17 12.36 4.81 -19.19
CA GLY A 17 12.26 3.71 -18.25
C GLY A 17 13.58 3.42 -17.54
N LEU A 18 14.70 3.41 -18.29
CA LEU A 18 16.05 3.24 -17.72
C LEU A 18 16.44 4.39 -16.79
N ALA A 19 16.11 5.64 -17.15
CA ALA A 19 16.39 6.80 -16.31
C ALA A 19 15.57 6.74 -14.99
N LEU A 20 14.31 6.30 -15.06
CA LEU A 20 13.43 6.14 -13.91
C LEU A 20 13.93 5.01 -13.00
N LEU A 21 14.32 3.88 -13.56
CA LEU A 21 14.94 2.76 -12.84
C LEU A 21 16.24 3.19 -12.16
N ALA A 22 17.12 3.88 -12.87
CA ALA A 22 18.37 4.39 -12.32
C ALA A 22 18.12 5.40 -11.19
N GLY A 23 17.17 6.32 -11.37
CA GLY A 23 16.77 7.28 -10.35
C GLY A 23 16.22 6.59 -9.10
N CYS A 24 15.34 5.59 -9.26
CA CYS A 24 14.80 4.81 -8.15
C CYS A 24 15.87 4.00 -7.41
N LEU A 25 16.86 3.43 -8.15
CA LEU A 25 17.99 2.74 -7.55
C LEU A 25 18.86 3.69 -6.71
N VAL A 26 19.20 4.85 -7.24
CA VAL A 26 20.00 5.85 -6.52
C VAL A 26 19.27 6.32 -5.25
N LEU A 27 17.98 6.62 -5.36
CA LEU A 27 17.18 7.04 -4.21
C LEU A 27 16.99 5.92 -3.17
N SER A 28 16.87 4.67 -3.60
CA SER A 28 16.73 3.52 -2.69
C SER A 28 18.00 3.23 -1.88
N VAL A 29 19.16 3.61 -2.39
CA VAL A 29 20.44 3.54 -1.64
C VAL A 29 20.46 4.55 -0.51
N GLY A 30 19.95 5.78 -0.75
CA GLY A 30 19.94 6.86 0.23
C GLY A 30 18.82 6.76 1.28
N SER A 31 17.71 6.10 0.95
CA SER A 31 16.55 6.00 1.85
C SER A 31 15.83 4.65 1.67
N PRO A 32 16.29 3.60 2.34
CA PRO A 32 15.77 2.23 2.20
C PRO A 32 14.32 2.06 2.65
N VAL A 33 13.71 3.11 3.19
CA VAL A 33 12.40 3.08 3.86
C VAL A 33 11.24 3.48 2.95
N LEU A 34 11.50 3.87 1.69
CA LEU A 34 10.42 4.27 0.78
C LEU A 34 9.85 3.05 0.05
N PRO A 35 8.75 2.44 0.55
CA PRO A 35 8.16 1.23 -0.04
C PRO A 35 7.63 1.47 -1.46
N VAL A 36 7.64 2.71 -1.95
CA VAL A 36 7.23 3.11 -3.30
C VAL A 36 8.38 2.99 -4.31
N LEU A 37 9.62 3.32 -3.90
CA LEU A 37 10.74 3.43 -4.84
C LEU A 37 11.20 2.06 -5.37
N LEU A 38 11.27 1.07 -4.52
CA LEU A 38 11.68 -0.28 -4.93
C LEU A 38 10.64 -0.96 -5.83
N PRO A 39 9.33 -0.97 -5.52
CA PRO A 39 8.30 -1.40 -6.46
C PRO A 39 8.34 -0.64 -7.78
N LEU A 40 8.53 0.68 -7.76
CA LEU A 40 8.62 1.49 -8.98
C LEU A 40 9.81 1.10 -9.85
N ALA A 41 10.97 0.83 -9.25
CA ALA A 41 12.15 0.33 -9.97
C ALA A 41 11.87 -1.01 -10.65
N LEU A 42 11.23 -1.95 -9.95
CA LEU A 42 10.83 -3.25 -10.52
C LEU A 42 9.78 -3.09 -11.63
N PHE A 43 8.84 -2.16 -11.50
CA PHE A 43 7.88 -1.87 -12.56
C PHE A 43 8.51 -1.26 -13.80
N GLY A 44 9.64 -0.57 -13.66
CA GLY A 44 10.44 -0.13 -14.80
C GLY A 44 10.84 -1.29 -15.73
N LEU A 45 10.97 -2.51 -15.20
CA LEU A 45 11.26 -3.72 -15.98
C LEU A 45 10.07 -4.17 -16.85
N LEU A 46 8.85 -3.73 -16.53
CA LEU A 46 7.62 -4.05 -17.30
C LEU A 46 7.35 -3.06 -18.42
N LEU A 47 8.19 -2.03 -18.59
CA LEU A 47 8.00 -1.02 -19.64
C LEU A 47 8.18 -1.62 -21.03
N PRO A 48 7.28 -1.33 -21.99
CA PRO A 48 7.40 -1.78 -23.37
C PRO A 48 8.68 -1.23 -24.00
N GLY A 49 9.37 -2.07 -24.76
CA GLY A 49 10.61 -1.71 -25.46
C GLY A 49 11.90 -1.83 -24.62
N VAL A 50 11.82 -2.27 -23.37
CA VAL A 50 13.03 -2.63 -22.59
C VAL A 50 13.51 -4.02 -23.05
N PRO A 51 14.72 -4.15 -23.62
CA PRO A 51 15.22 -5.44 -24.09
C PRO A 51 15.46 -6.38 -22.90
N ALA A 52 15.22 -7.69 -23.11
CA ALA A 52 15.34 -8.70 -22.06
C ALA A 52 16.69 -8.67 -21.30
N ARG A 53 17.80 -8.39 -22.01
CA ARG A 53 19.14 -8.21 -21.40
C ARG A 53 19.19 -7.04 -20.41
N SER A 54 18.47 -5.93 -20.68
CA SER A 54 18.42 -4.79 -19.76
C SER A 54 17.60 -5.11 -18.52
N VAL A 55 16.56 -5.94 -18.65
CA VAL A 55 15.78 -6.50 -17.52
C VAL A 55 16.68 -7.34 -16.62
N VAL A 56 17.46 -8.25 -17.20
CA VAL A 56 18.40 -9.10 -16.46
C VAL A 56 19.47 -8.25 -15.77
N VAL A 57 20.08 -7.30 -16.50
CA VAL A 57 21.09 -6.38 -15.92
C VAL A 57 20.48 -5.55 -14.79
N GLY A 58 19.28 -5.00 -14.98
CA GLY A 58 18.58 -4.24 -13.95
C GLY A 58 18.27 -5.08 -12.71
N ALA A 59 17.81 -6.33 -12.89
CA ALA A 59 17.55 -7.26 -11.80
C ALA A 59 18.84 -7.64 -11.05
N VAL A 60 19.93 -7.90 -11.75
CA VAL A 60 21.25 -8.19 -11.14
C VAL A 60 21.75 -6.99 -10.35
N LEU A 61 21.73 -5.78 -10.94
CA LEU A 61 22.13 -4.55 -10.24
C LEU A 61 21.28 -4.28 -9.01
N LEU A 62 19.95 -4.47 -9.10
CA LEU A 62 19.05 -4.34 -7.96
C LEU A 62 19.41 -5.35 -6.86
N THR A 63 19.67 -6.59 -7.24
CA THR A 63 20.09 -7.65 -6.29
C THR A 63 21.41 -7.28 -5.63
N LEU A 64 22.40 -6.79 -6.38
CA LEU A 64 23.71 -6.37 -5.84
C LEU A 64 23.56 -5.17 -4.88
N VAL A 65 22.72 -4.19 -5.22
CA VAL A 65 22.43 -3.05 -4.32
C VAL A 65 21.77 -3.50 -3.04
N LEU A 66 20.85 -4.47 -3.12
CA LEU A 66 20.16 -5.03 -1.96
C LEU A 66 21.09 -5.87 -1.08
N LEU A 67 21.99 -6.65 -1.69
CA LEU A 67 22.97 -7.47 -0.96
C LEU A 67 24.16 -6.65 -0.45
N GLY A 68 24.58 -5.63 -1.21
CA GLY A 68 25.73 -4.78 -0.88
C GLY A 68 25.47 -3.68 0.15
N GLY A 69 24.20 -3.40 0.46
CA GLY A 69 23.83 -2.42 1.48
C GLY A 69 24.04 -2.96 2.89
N GLY A 70 25.28 -3.17 3.31
CA GLY A 70 25.68 -3.76 4.60
C GLY A 70 25.28 -2.97 5.85
N GLY A 71 24.00 -2.60 5.98
CA GLY A 71 23.46 -1.91 7.15
C GLY A 71 23.11 -2.83 8.31
N GLY A 72 22.92 -4.11 8.08
CA GLY A 72 22.44 -5.07 9.08
C GLY A 72 21.10 -4.69 9.73
N GLY A 73 20.36 -5.66 10.25
CA GLY A 73 19.17 -5.39 11.04
C GLY A 73 17.90 -5.06 10.24
N LEU A 74 17.09 -4.12 10.73
CA LEU A 74 15.75 -3.84 10.20
C LEU A 74 15.74 -3.36 8.74
N ALA A 75 16.77 -2.63 8.31
CA ALA A 75 16.87 -2.13 6.94
C ALA A 75 16.93 -3.26 5.90
N ASP A 76 17.58 -4.37 6.22
CA ASP A 76 17.66 -5.53 5.33
C ASP A 76 16.35 -6.30 5.29
N VAL A 77 15.61 -6.34 6.42
CA VAL A 77 14.25 -6.91 6.49
C VAL A 77 13.29 -6.09 5.64
N ASP A 78 13.32 -4.76 5.76
CA ASP A 78 12.47 -3.84 4.97
C ASP A 78 12.73 -3.98 3.46
N ARG A 79 14.02 -4.08 3.06
CA ARG A 79 14.40 -4.28 1.65
C ARG A 79 13.93 -5.63 1.13
N GLY A 80 14.18 -6.70 1.89
CA GLY A 80 13.73 -8.05 1.53
C GLY A 80 12.22 -8.13 1.41
N TRP A 81 11.49 -7.57 2.37
CA TRP A 81 10.03 -7.44 2.33
C TRP A 81 9.55 -6.74 1.06
N SER A 82 10.06 -5.53 0.79
CA SER A 82 9.66 -4.73 -0.36
C SER A 82 9.97 -5.44 -1.68
N LEU A 83 11.12 -6.11 -1.78
CA LEU A 83 11.51 -6.88 -2.95
C LEU A 83 10.59 -8.06 -3.20
N MET A 84 10.28 -8.84 -2.15
CA MET A 84 9.42 -10.01 -2.27
C MET A 84 7.98 -9.64 -2.61
N VAL A 85 7.45 -8.59 -1.99
CA VAL A 85 6.12 -8.08 -2.32
C VAL A 85 6.05 -7.56 -3.75
N ALA A 86 7.01 -6.74 -4.17
CA ALA A 86 7.06 -6.20 -5.52
C ALA A 86 7.32 -7.29 -6.57
N GLY A 87 8.23 -8.22 -6.29
CA GLY A 87 8.48 -9.39 -7.13
C GLY A 87 7.25 -10.28 -7.30
N GLY A 88 6.53 -10.56 -6.21
CA GLY A 88 5.26 -11.29 -6.22
C GLY A 88 4.18 -10.56 -7.04
N PHE A 89 4.08 -9.23 -6.91
CA PHE A 89 3.17 -8.42 -7.72
C PHE A 89 3.52 -8.48 -9.21
N VAL A 90 4.80 -8.34 -9.58
CA VAL A 90 5.29 -8.46 -10.96
C VAL A 90 5.00 -9.85 -11.50
N ALA A 91 5.31 -10.90 -10.75
CA ALA A 91 5.02 -12.29 -11.16
C ALA A 91 3.52 -12.51 -11.38
N ALA A 92 2.67 -12.00 -10.47
CA ALA A 92 1.21 -12.08 -10.62
C ALA A 92 0.70 -11.30 -11.85
N THR A 93 1.34 -10.18 -12.20
CA THR A 93 1.02 -9.37 -13.38
C THR A 93 1.38 -10.12 -14.66
N LEU A 94 2.55 -10.77 -14.70
CA LEU A 94 3.00 -11.55 -15.85
C LEU A 94 2.18 -12.84 -16.04
N ALA A 95 1.81 -13.50 -14.94
CA ALA A 95 1.00 -14.73 -14.98
C ALA A 95 -0.48 -14.49 -15.31
N GLY A 96 -0.98 -13.27 -15.10
CA GLY A 96 -2.40 -12.94 -15.36
C GLY A 96 -2.57 -11.45 -15.63
N PRO A 97 -2.28 -10.97 -16.84
CA PRO A 97 -2.28 -9.53 -17.15
C PRO A 97 -3.66 -8.87 -17.00
N GLY A 98 -4.75 -9.65 -17.08
CA GLY A 98 -6.12 -9.14 -16.88
C GLY A 98 -6.60 -9.10 -15.42
N ARG A 99 -5.80 -9.53 -14.44
CA ARG A 99 -6.23 -9.53 -13.04
C ARG A 99 -6.33 -8.10 -12.48
N PRO A 100 -7.32 -7.82 -11.63
CA PRO A 100 -7.43 -6.53 -10.94
C PRO A 100 -6.18 -6.21 -10.10
N PHE A 101 -5.88 -4.92 -9.93
CA PHE A 101 -4.73 -4.47 -9.14
C PHE A 101 -4.72 -5.11 -7.73
N MET A 102 -5.87 -5.13 -7.05
CA MET A 102 -5.96 -5.61 -5.66
C MET A 102 -5.59 -7.10 -5.54
N GLU A 103 -6.02 -7.96 -6.47
CA GLU A 103 -5.64 -9.38 -6.45
C GLU A 103 -4.13 -9.56 -6.57
N ARG A 104 -3.49 -8.83 -7.48
CA ARG A 104 -2.03 -8.85 -7.67
C ARG A 104 -1.30 -8.32 -6.44
N ALA A 105 -1.81 -7.26 -5.84
CA ALA A 105 -1.24 -6.67 -4.64
C ALA A 105 -1.33 -7.62 -3.44
N LEU A 106 -2.46 -8.31 -3.27
CA LEU A 106 -2.62 -9.32 -2.23
C LEU A 106 -1.72 -10.54 -2.44
N ILE A 107 -1.56 -11.00 -3.70
CA ILE A 107 -0.58 -12.06 -4.02
C ILE A 107 0.83 -11.60 -3.64
N GLY A 108 1.20 -10.37 -4.00
CA GLY A 108 2.48 -9.80 -3.59
C GLY A 108 2.67 -9.78 -2.07
N LEU A 109 1.66 -9.33 -1.31
CA LEU A 109 1.70 -9.36 0.15
C LEU A 109 1.84 -10.77 0.72
N LEU A 110 1.13 -11.75 0.15
CA LEU A 110 1.25 -13.15 0.59
C LEU A 110 2.64 -13.72 0.33
N VAL A 111 3.26 -13.40 -0.81
CA VAL A 111 4.65 -13.78 -1.13
C VAL A 111 5.61 -13.14 -0.13
N GLY A 112 5.46 -11.84 0.17
CA GLY A 112 6.25 -11.14 1.18
C GLY A 112 6.07 -11.73 2.58
N ALA A 113 4.85 -12.02 2.99
CA ALA A 113 4.55 -12.63 4.29
C ALA A 113 5.14 -14.04 4.41
N GLY A 114 5.04 -14.85 3.34
CA GLY A 114 5.65 -16.17 3.29
C GLY A 114 7.18 -16.10 3.42
N TRP A 115 7.82 -15.19 2.70
CA TRP A 115 9.25 -14.95 2.82
C TRP A 115 9.63 -14.50 4.23
N ALA A 116 8.92 -13.52 4.80
CA ALA A 116 9.16 -13.06 6.16
C ALA A 116 9.03 -14.20 7.18
N GLY A 117 8.04 -15.08 7.02
CA GLY A 117 7.86 -16.26 7.84
C GLY A 117 9.06 -17.22 7.78
N VAL A 118 9.61 -17.46 6.58
CA VAL A 118 10.80 -18.31 6.37
C VAL A 118 12.03 -17.68 7.03
N VAL A 119 12.26 -16.38 6.81
CA VAL A 119 13.40 -15.67 7.40
C VAL A 119 13.31 -15.68 8.93
N LEU A 120 12.13 -15.39 9.47
CA LEU A 120 11.91 -15.38 10.92
C LEU A 120 12.11 -16.76 11.53
N ALA A 121 11.68 -17.82 10.88
CA ALA A 121 11.91 -19.19 11.36
C ALA A 121 13.42 -19.53 11.47
N GLY A 122 14.26 -18.95 10.59
CA GLY A 122 15.71 -19.13 10.60
C GLY A 122 16.49 -18.15 11.50
N SER A 123 15.90 -17.04 11.91
CA SER A 123 16.62 -15.91 12.56
C SER A 123 16.19 -15.63 14.02
N GLY A 124 15.67 -16.63 14.72
CA GLY A 124 15.22 -16.48 16.12
C GLY A 124 13.75 -16.11 16.30
N GLY A 125 12.99 -16.12 15.21
CA GLY A 125 11.53 -16.01 15.23
C GLY A 125 10.98 -14.61 15.44
N TRP A 126 9.71 -14.57 15.82
CA TRP A 126 8.97 -13.34 16.05
C TRP A 126 9.61 -12.36 17.06
N PRO A 127 10.21 -12.82 18.20
CA PRO A 127 10.83 -11.92 19.16
C PRO A 127 11.95 -11.06 18.58
N THR A 128 12.74 -11.61 17.63
CA THR A 128 13.81 -10.85 16.95
C THR A 128 13.23 -9.69 16.13
N LEU A 129 12.18 -9.94 15.35
CA LEU A 129 11.50 -8.89 14.58
C LEU A 129 10.90 -7.84 15.50
N GLU A 130 10.27 -8.27 16.59
CA GLU A 130 9.67 -7.39 17.58
C GLU A 130 10.69 -6.46 18.25
N ALA A 131 11.86 -7.01 18.58
CA ALA A 131 12.97 -6.23 19.13
C ALA A 131 13.48 -5.17 18.13
N LEU A 132 13.64 -5.55 16.85
CA LEU A 132 14.09 -4.63 15.79
C LEU A 132 13.06 -3.52 15.53
N VAL A 133 11.78 -3.86 15.45
CA VAL A 133 10.70 -2.89 15.27
C VAL A 133 10.57 -1.99 16.49
N GLY A 134 10.65 -2.56 17.70
CA GLY A 134 10.64 -1.81 18.95
C GLY A 134 11.76 -0.77 18.99
N ALA A 135 12.99 -1.17 18.72
CA ALA A 135 14.14 -0.25 18.67
C ALA A 135 13.94 0.91 17.67
N ARG A 136 13.34 0.63 16.52
CA ARG A 136 13.02 1.67 15.52
C ARG A 136 11.95 2.64 16.02
N ILE A 137 10.90 2.14 16.65
CA ILE A 137 9.82 2.97 17.22
C ILE A 137 10.40 3.86 18.33
N ASP A 138 11.26 3.29 19.20
CA ASP A 138 11.92 4.03 20.27
C ASP A 138 12.83 5.12 19.74
N ALA A 139 13.62 4.84 18.71
CA ALA A 139 14.47 5.83 18.06
C ALA A 139 13.63 6.96 17.43
N GLY A 140 12.53 6.63 16.73
CA GLY A 140 11.61 7.62 16.19
C GLY A 140 10.94 8.47 17.26
N MET A 141 10.57 7.85 18.38
CA MET A 141 10.02 8.54 19.55
C MET A 141 11.02 9.50 20.16
N ALA A 142 12.26 9.06 20.39
CA ALA A 142 13.32 9.90 20.94
C ALA A 142 13.56 11.13 20.05
N ALA A 143 13.67 10.94 18.74
CA ALA A 143 13.84 12.04 17.79
C ALA A 143 12.64 13.01 17.81
N THR A 144 11.41 12.51 17.94
CA THR A 144 10.20 13.34 18.02
C THR A 144 10.19 14.17 19.30
N LEU A 145 10.55 13.56 20.44
CA LEU A 145 10.62 14.25 21.72
C LEU A 145 11.70 15.33 21.70
N GLU A 146 12.89 15.05 21.14
CA GLU A 146 13.96 16.03 20.98
C GLU A 146 13.52 17.25 20.15
N LEU A 147 12.83 17.02 19.04
CA LEU A 147 12.28 18.09 18.20
C LEU A 147 11.22 18.93 18.92
N THR A 148 10.47 18.34 19.85
CA THR A 148 9.38 19.01 20.56
C THR A 148 9.83 19.64 21.90
N GLU A 149 10.99 19.31 22.44
CA GLU A 149 11.53 19.94 23.67
C GLU A 149 11.74 21.45 23.50
N GLY A 150 11.97 21.95 22.28
CA GLY A 150 12.04 23.37 21.95
C GLY A 150 10.67 24.09 21.86
N TRP A 151 9.56 23.35 21.87
CA TRP A 151 8.22 23.92 21.77
C TRP A 151 7.54 23.91 23.15
N GLN A 152 6.93 25.03 23.53
CA GLN A 152 6.27 25.20 24.84
C GLN A 152 5.12 24.21 25.16
N GLY A 153 4.88 23.22 24.31
CA GLY A 153 3.85 22.18 24.43
C GLY A 153 4.33 20.80 24.87
N GLY A 154 5.64 20.58 25.09
CA GLY A 154 6.24 19.27 25.42
C GLY A 154 6.02 18.79 26.86
N GLY A 155 4.87 19.08 27.48
CA GLY A 155 4.56 18.68 28.84
C GLY A 155 4.37 17.18 29.06
N ALA A 156 4.17 16.76 30.32
CA ALA A 156 3.99 15.37 30.73
C ALA A 156 2.88 14.63 29.93
N GLY A 157 1.79 15.33 29.59
CA GLY A 157 0.70 14.77 28.79
C GLY A 157 1.10 14.40 27.36
N PHE A 158 2.01 15.16 26.73
CA PHE A 158 2.53 14.84 25.40
C PHE A 158 3.40 13.57 25.44
N ARG A 159 4.27 13.45 26.45
CA ARG A 159 5.11 12.25 26.63
C ARG A 159 4.25 11.00 26.86
N GLU A 160 3.22 11.10 27.69
CA GLU A 160 2.30 10.00 27.93
C GLU A 160 1.54 9.60 26.66
N ALA A 161 1.01 10.56 25.89
CA ALA A 161 0.35 10.30 24.61
C ALA A 161 1.31 9.66 23.60
N ALA A 162 2.55 10.11 23.54
CA ALA A 162 3.60 9.57 22.70
C ALA A 162 3.92 8.11 23.06
N GLN A 163 4.04 7.77 24.35
CA GLN A 163 4.27 6.41 24.83
C GLN A 163 3.12 5.48 24.45
N ARG A 164 1.86 5.89 24.70
CA ARG A 164 0.67 5.12 24.28
C ARG A 164 0.63 4.89 22.78
N THR A 165 1.02 5.91 21.99
CA THR A 165 1.11 5.77 20.53
C THR A 165 2.16 4.74 20.14
N ALA A 166 3.33 4.73 20.79
CA ALA A 166 4.37 3.74 20.53
C ALA A 166 3.92 2.31 20.86
N GLU A 167 3.20 2.11 21.97
CA GLU A 167 2.64 0.80 22.33
C GLU A 167 1.65 0.30 21.28
N VAL A 168 0.74 1.16 20.83
CA VAL A 168 -0.21 0.83 19.75
C VAL A 168 0.52 0.54 18.44
N GLN A 169 1.56 1.30 18.10
CA GLN A 169 2.38 1.04 16.90
C GLN A 169 3.10 -0.32 16.98
N ARG A 170 3.67 -0.69 18.14
CA ARG A 170 4.28 -2.01 18.35
C ARG A 170 3.27 -3.14 18.22
N LEU A 171 2.06 -2.96 18.72
CA LEU A 171 0.99 -3.95 18.61
C LEU A 171 0.55 -4.15 17.17
N LEU A 172 0.36 -3.05 16.43
CA LEU A 172 -0.29 -3.03 15.11
C LEU A 172 0.71 -2.91 13.94
N PHE A 173 2.04 -3.02 14.18
CA PHE A 173 3.00 -2.81 13.11
C PHE A 173 2.81 -3.73 11.90
N PRO A 174 2.39 -5.02 12.01
CA PRO A 174 2.16 -5.86 10.84
C PRO A 174 1.03 -5.31 9.93
N ALA A 175 -0.07 -4.85 10.55
CA ALA A 175 -1.16 -4.23 9.80
C ALA A 175 -0.72 -2.93 9.13
N GLN A 176 0.01 -2.07 9.87
CA GLN A 176 0.53 -0.81 9.35
C GLN A 176 1.51 -1.04 8.20
N ALA A 177 2.42 -2.02 8.33
CA ALA A 177 3.35 -2.39 7.27
C ALA A 177 2.60 -2.89 6.02
N GLY A 178 1.57 -3.73 6.20
CA GLY A 178 0.71 -4.19 5.10
C GLY A 178 -0.01 -3.05 4.39
N ILE A 179 -0.63 -2.14 5.15
CA ILE A 179 -1.34 -0.96 4.60
C ILE A 179 -0.35 -0.04 3.86
N ALA A 180 0.78 0.30 4.49
CA ALA A 180 1.80 1.14 3.88
C ALA A 180 2.34 0.53 2.58
N THR A 181 2.55 -0.79 2.56
CA THR A 181 2.99 -1.53 1.37
C THR A 181 1.94 -1.49 0.26
N LEU A 182 0.65 -1.68 0.57
CA LEU A 182 -0.42 -1.56 -0.43
C LEU A 182 -0.51 -0.16 -1.02
N LEU A 183 -0.39 0.88 -0.20
CA LEU A 183 -0.36 2.27 -0.65
C LEU A 183 0.88 2.53 -1.53
N GLY A 184 2.03 2.01 -1.12
CA GLY A 184 3.27 2.10 -1.88
C GLY A 184 3.17 1.41 -3.25
N LEU A 185 2.64 0.18 -3.29
CA LEU A 185 2.38 -0.55 -4.54
C LEU A 185 1.39 0.21 -5.44
N GLY A 186 0.31 0.74 -4.86
CA GLY A 186 -0.68 1.52 -5.59
C GLY A 186 -0.08 2.77 -6.23
N GLY A 187 0.70 3.52 -5.45
CA GLY A 187 1.41 4.71 -5.93
C GLY A 187 2.43 4.38 -7.01
N ALA A 188 3.25 3.34 -6.80
CA ALA A 188 4.24 2.89 -7.78
C ALA A 188 3.59 2.42 -9.08
N TRP A 189 2.50 1.65 -8.99
CA TRP A 189 1.74 1.19 -10.16
C TRP A 189 1.08 2.35 -10.91
N TRP A 190 0.50 3.30 -10.20
CA TRP A 190 -0.06 4.50 -10.80
C TRP A 190 1.00 5.31 -11.56
N LEU A 191 2.18 5.52 -10.96
CA LEU A 191 3.31 6.19 -11.61
C LEU A 191 3.78 5.41 -12.84
N HIS A 192 3.92 4.09 -12.74
CA HIS A 192 4.28 3.24 -13.87
C HIS A 192 3.33 3.44 -15.06
N LEU A 193 2.01 3.43 -14.83
CA LEU A 193 1.02 3.64 -15.88
C LEU A 193 1.06 5.06 -16.48
N GLN A 194 1.45 6.06 -15.71
CA GLN A 194 1.64 7.43 -16.22
C GLN A 194 2.87 7.51 -17.15
N VAL A 195 3.94 6.82 -16.80
CA VAL A 195 5.21 6.85 -17.56
C VAL A 195 5.13 5.97 -18.80
N SER A 196 4.50 4.81 -18.73
CA SER A 196 4.38 3.87 -19.86
C SER A 196 3.55 4.41 -21.03
N GLY A 197 2.74 5.46 -20.79
CA GLY A 197 1.88 6.03 -21.84
C GLY A 197 0.72 5.13 -22.27
N ASP A 198 0.57 3.96 -21.65
CA ASP A 198 -0.47 2.98 -21.96
C ASP A 198 -1.84 3.47 -21.45
N ALA A 199 -2.57 4.15 -22.36
CA ALA A 199 -3.91 4.67 -22.05
C ALA A 199 -4.94 3.54 -21.91
N GLU A 200 -4.71 2.41 -22.57
CA GLU A 200 -5.60 1.26 -22.56
C GLU A 200 -5.39 0.41 -21.30
N GLY A 201 -4.15 0.18 -20.91
CA GLY A 201 -3.77 -0.45 -19.63
C GLY A 201 -4.24 0.35 -18.43
N ARG A 202 -4.27 1.70 -18.52
CA ARG A 202 -4.84 2.56 -17.47
C ARG A 202 -6.32 2.31 -17.21
N ARG A 203 -7.09 1.95 -18.25
CA ARG A 203 -8.52 1.68 -18.12
C ARG A 203 -8.83 0.27 -17.66
N SER A 204 -8.06 -0.72 -18.12
CA SER A 204 -8.35 -2.14 -17.87
C SER A 204 -7.67 -2.72 -16.63
N VAL A 205 -6.49 -2.22 -16.26
CA VAL A 205 -5.60 -2.83 -15.26
C VAL A 205 -5.06 -1.80 -14.25
N GLY A 206 -5.49 -0.55 -14.35
CA GLY A 206 -5.10 0.55 -13.45
C GLY A 206 -5.52 0.34 -12.01
N VAL A 207 -5.09 1.25 -11.15
CA VAL A 207 -5.59 1.34 -9.76
C VAL A 207 -7.10 1.62 -9.75
N GLY A 208 -7.67 1.96 -10.94
CA GLY A 208 -9.06 2.37 -11.10
C GLY A 208 -9.33 3.75 -10.49
N ARG A 209 -10.52 4.25 -10.70
CA ARG A 209 -11.02 5.39 -9.90
C ARG A 209 -11.37 4.86 -8.52
N LEU A 210 -11.08 5.60 -7.48
CA LEU A 210 -11.41 5.20 -6.10
C LEU A 210 -12.91 4.86 -5.95
N GLU A 211 -13.76 5.52 -6.73
CA GLU A 211 -15.19 5.25 -6.84
C GLU A 211 -15.51 3.81 -7.31
N GLU A 212 -14.60 3.17 -8.06
CA GLU A 212 -14.73 1.82 -8.60
C GLU A 212 -14.01 0.77 -7.75
N PHE A 213 -13.33 1.22 -6.69
CA PHE A 213 -12.54 0.33 -5.84
C PHE A 213 -13.41 -0.78 -5.24
N ARG A 214 -13.06 -2.02 -5.55
CA ARG A 214 -13.69 -3.25 -5.06
C ARG A 214 -12.63 -4.32 -4.81
N PHE A 215 -12.92 -5.20 -3.89
CA PHE A 215 -12.20 -6.45 -3.67
C PHE A 215 -13.21 -7.57 -3.43
N PRO A 216 -12.80 -8.86 -3.51
CA PRO A 216 -13.72 -9.99 -3.40
C PRO A 216 -14.52 -9.94 -2.10
N ASP A 217 -15.85 -10.05 -2.19
CA ASP A 217 -16.76 -9.97 -1.03
C ASP A 217 -16.48 -11.04 0.04
N PRO A 218 -16.00 -12.28 -0.29
CA PRO A 218 -15.62 -13.26 0.73
C PRO A 218 -14.53 -12.80 1.71
N MET A 219 -13.78 -11.72 1.41
CA MET A 219 -12.78 -11.16 2.34
C MET A 219 -13.40 -10.63 3.64
N ILE A 220 -14.71 -10.40 3.69
CA ILE A 220 -15.40 -10.05 4.94
C ILE A 220 -15.22 -11.13 6.02
N TRP A 221 -15.11 -12.39 5.62
CA TRP A 221 -14.87 -13.49 6.56
C TRP A 221 -13.51 -13.40 7.24
N ILE A 222 -12.51 -12.78 6.59
CA ILE A 222 -11.19 -12.50 7.20
C ILE A 222 -11.35 -11.46 8.32
N LEU A 223 -12.15 -10.42 8.09
CA LEU A 223 -12.47 -9.43 9.12
C LEU A 223 -13.20 -10.08 10.31
N ILE A 224 -14.21 -10.92 10.04
CA ILE A 224 -14.97 -11.63 11.07
C ILE A 224 -14.06 -12.57 11.85
N ALA A 225 -13.21 -13.34 11.18
CA ALA A 225 -12.24 -14.23 11.83
C ALA A 225 -11.24 -13.44 12.69
N GLY A 226 -10.72 -12.32 12.17
CA GLY A 226 -9.86 -11.43 12.95
C GLY A 226 -10.53 -10.89 14.20
N LEU A 227 -11.78 -10.46 14.08
CA LEU A 227 -12.58 -9.99 15.23
C LEU A 227 -12.82 -11.11 16.25
N ALA A 228 -13.17 -12.30 15.79
CA ALA A 228 -13.37 -13.46 16.66
C ALA A 228 -12.08 -13.81 17.42
N LEU A 229 -10.92 -13.84 16.74
CA LEU A 229 -9.64 -14.08 17.39
C LEU A 229 -9.32 -13.00 18.43
N ALA A 230 -9.51 -11.72 18.10
CA ALA A 230 -9.25 -10.62 19.03
C ALA A 230 -10.16 -10.66 20.27
N LEU A 231 -11.43 -11.04 20.10
CA LEU A 231 -12.39 -11.13 21.21
C LEU A 231 -12.16 -12.37 22.10
N VAL A 232 -11.80 -13.51 21.51
CA VAL A 232 -11.60 -14.76 22.26
C VAL A 232 -10.28 -14.77 23.03
N PHE A 233 -9.19 -14.29 22.40
CA PHE A 233 -7.84 -14.35 22.97
C PHE A 233 -7.34 -13.02 23.55
N GLY A 234 -8.12 -11.94 23.44
CA GLY A 234 -7.70 -10.60 23.85
C GLY A 234 -6.84 -9.91 22.79
N TRP A 235 -6.72 -8.59 22.87
CA TRP A 235 -6.09 -7.77 21.80
C TRP A 235 -4.56 -7.73 21.85
N GLY A 236 -3.94 -8.10 22.96
CA GLY A 236 -2.54 -7.78 23.26
C GLY A 236 -1.52 -8.83 22.82
N GLU A 237 -1.85 -10.12 22.86
CA GLU A 237 -0.87 -11.20 22.76
C GLU A 237 -1.33 -12.35 21.85
N GLY A 238 -0.39 -13.11 21.34
CA GLY A 238 -0.61 -14.34 20.60
C GLY A 238 -1.62 -14.21 19.45
N TRP A 239 -2.61 -15.09 19.45
CA TRP A 239 -3.66 -15.12 18.42
C TRP A 239 -4.58 -13.89 18.47
N GLY A 240 -4.77 -13.30 19.63
CA GLY A 240 -5.55 -12.06 19.76
C GLY A 240 -4.87 -10.88 19.09
N ARG A 241 -3.54 -10.76 19.21
CA ARG A 241 -2.75 -9.75 18.49
C ARG A 241 -2.81 -9.97 16.98
N ALA A 242 -2.74 -11.23 16.52
CA ALA A 242 -2.94 -11.55 15.11
C ALA A 242 -4.33 -11.12 14.65
N GLY A 243 -5.38 -11.40 15.45
CA GLY A 243 -6.73 -10.95 15.21
C GLY A 243 -6.85 -9.42 15.13
N ALA A 244 -6.25 -8.69 16.07
CA ALA A 244 -6.23 -7.22 16.09
C ALA A 244 -5.61 -6.65 14.79
N ASN A 245 -4.49 -7.22 14.34
CA ASN A 245 -3.84 -6.82 13.09
C ASN A 245 -4.72 -7.11 11.87
N LEU A 246 -5.39 -8.26 11.82
CA LEU A 246 -6.34 -8.57 10.76
C LEU A 246 -7.52 -7.59 10.75
N VAL A 247 -8.08 -7.25 11.91
CA VAL A 247 -9.17 -6.27 12.03
C VAL A 247 -8.74 -4.89 11.52
N VAL A 248 -7.56 -4.41 11.91
CA VAL A 248 -7.06 -3.11 11.48
C VAL A 248 -6.76 -3.10 9.98
N PHE A 249 -6.10 -4.14 9.46
CA PHE A 249 -5.78 -4.25 8.04
C PHE A 249 -7.05 -4.32 7.18
N MET A 250 -7.98 -5.21 7.52
CA MET A 250 -9.24 -5.36 6.80
C MET A 250 -10.14 -4.14 7.00
N GLY A 251 -10.15 -3.55 8.20
CA GLY A 251 -10.86 -2.31 8.48
C GLY A 251 -10.42 -1.16 7.58
N ALA A 252 -9.11 -1.02 7.35
CA ALA A 252 -8.58 -0.02 6.43
C ALA A 252 -9.04 -0.29 4.97
N LEU A 253 -9.05 -1.55 4.52
CA LEU A 253 -9.56 -1.90 3.18
C LEU A 253 -11.05 -1.61 3.05
N PHE A 254 -11.86 -1.93 4.06
CA PHE A 254 -13.29 -1.61 4.05
C PHE A 254 -13.54 -0.10 4.15
N ALA A 255 -12.73 0.65 4.89
CA ALA A 255 -12.79 2.11 4.90
C ALA A 255 -12.47 2.71 3.52
N LEU A 256 -11.47 2.17 2.82
CA LEU A 256 -11.14 2.56 1.45
C LEU A 256 -12.30 2.24 0.49
N ARG A 257 -12.90 1.04 0.60
CA ARG A 257 -14.10 0.65 -0.18
C ARG A 257 -15.27 1.59 0.10
N GLY A 258 -15.54 1.91 1.36
CA GLY A 258 -16.62 2.81 1.75
C GLY A 258 -16.40 4.24 1.30
N THR A 259 -15.16 4.75 1.36
CA THR A 259 -14.80 6.03 0.77
C THR A 259 -15.10 6.04 -0.73
N GLY A 260 -14.79 4.97 -1.46
CA GLY A 260 -15.13 4.82 -2.87
C GLY A 260 -16.65 4.86 -3.12
N VAL A 261 -17.45 4.20 -2.27
CA VAL A 261 -18.93 4.25 -2.34
C VAL A 261 -19.44 5.67 -2.13
N LEU A 262 -18.95 6.34 -1.09
CA LEU A 262 -19.36 7.72 -0.80
C LEU A 262 -19.02 8.67 -1.95
N LEU A 263 -17.83 8.54 -2.53
CA LEU A 263 -17.44 9.34 -3.71
C LEU A 263 -18.35 9.06 -4.91
N TYR A 264 -18.69 7.79 -5.15
CA TYR A 264 -19.62 7.40 -6.21
C TYR A 264 -21.00 8.02 -6.00
N LEU A 265 -21.57 7.90 -4.78
CA LEU A 265 -22.88 8.47 -4.45
C LEU A 265 -22.92 10.00 -4.52
N TRP A 266 -21.79 10.64 -4.24
CA TRP A 266 -21.67 12.11 -4.33
C TRP A 266 -21.43 12.61 -5.77
N GLY A 267 -21.27 11.73 -6.75
CA GLY A 267 -20.98 12.12 -8.14
C GLY A 267 -19.56 12.68 -8.31
N GLY A 268 -18.62 12.19 -7.54
CA GLY A 268 -17.20 12.56 -7.58
C GLY A 268 -16.76 13.56 -6.51
N LEU A 269 -15.44 13.81 -6.50
CA LEU A 269 -14.80 14.70 -5.52
C LEU A 269 -14.79 16.15 -6.04
N SER A 270 -15.72 16.98 -5.56
CA SER A 270 -15.60 18.44 -5.73
C SER A 270 -14.57 18.99 -4.75
N TRP A 271 -13.98 20.14 -5.07
CA TRP A 271 -12.98 20.78 -4.21
C TRP A 271 -13.47 20.97 -2.76
N LEU A 272 -14.71 21.42 -2.58
CA LEU A 272 -15.30 21.64 -1.25
C LEU A 272 -15.47 20.32 -0.48
N ARG A 273 -15.92 19.24 -1.15
CA ARG A 273 -16.07 17.92 -0.53
C ARG A 273 -14.71 17.32 -0.14
N GLY A 274 -13.69 17.53 -0.98
CA GLY A 274 -12.32 17.16 -0.67
C GLY A 274 -11.79 17.88 0.57
N LEU A 275 -12.01 19.19 0.65
CA LEU A 275 -11.65 19.99 1.82
C LEU A 275 -12.36 19.49 3.09
N LEU A 276 -13.67 19.25 3.03
CA LEU A 276 -14.45 18.73 4.15
C LEU A 276 -13.96 17.35 4.61
N LEU A 277 -13.59 16.49 3.66
CA LEU A 277 -13.01 15.17 3.98
C LEU A 277 -11.65 15.33 4.70
N VAL A 278 -10.78 16.20 4.23
CA VAL A 278 -9.49 16.48 4.86
C VAL A 278 -9.68 17.07 6.26
N VAL A 279 -10.55 18.05 6.42
CA VAL A 279 -10.86 18.63 7.74
C VAL A 279 -11.48 17.57 8.67
N GLY A 280 -12.41 16.77 8.17
CA GLY A 280 -13.00 15.66 8.92
C GLY A 280 -11.95 14.64 9.37
N MET A 281 -10.99 14.30 8.50
CA MET A 281 -9.87 13.42 8.83
C MET A 281 -8.93 14.02 9.88
N VAL A 282 -8.69 15.33 9.84
CA VAL A 282 -7.83 15.98 10.84
C VAL A 282 -8.52 16.06 12.21
N VAL A 283 -9.82 16.39 12.22
CA VAL A 283 -10.57 16.65 13.47
C VAL A 283 -11.13 15.37 14.09
N ALA A 284 -11.61 14.44 13.28
CA ALA A 284 -12.39 13.28 13.72
C ALA A 284 -12.04 12.00 12.93
N ALA A 285 -10.75 11.76 12.65
CA ALA A 285 -10.30 10.59 11.88
C ALA A 285 -10.94 9.27 12.31
N PRO A 286 -11.03 8.92 13.61
CA PRO A 286 -11.64 7.66 14.02
C PRO A 286 -13.12 7.54 13.60
N VAL A 287 -13.88 8.62 13.69
CA VAL A 287 -15.31 8.65 13.32
C VAL A 287 -15.48 8.55 11.82
N VAL A 288 -14.67 9.30 11.05
CA VAL A 288 -14.70 9.27 9.58
C VAL A 288 -14.31 7.89 9.06
N LEU A 289 -13.25 7.29 9.62
CA LEU A 289 -12.80 5.95 9.23
C LEU A 289 -13.82 4.88 9.62
N ALA A 290 -14.41 4.95 10.81
CA ALA A 290 -15.46 4.01 11.24
C ALA A 290 -16.71 4.13 10.36
N GLY A 291 -17.14 5.35 10.01
CA GLY A 291 -18.25 5.58 9.10
C GLY A 291 -17.97 5.05 7.70
N ALA A 292 -16.79 5.33 7.16
CA ALA A 292 -16.37 4.79 5.86
C ALA A 292 -16.30 3.26 5.89
N MET A 293 -15.74 2.66 6.95
CA MET A 293 -15.70 1.21 7.13
C MET A 293 -17.11 0.61 7.16
N ALA A 294 -18.04 1.20 7.92
CA ALA A 294 -19.43 0.73 7.99
C ALA A 294 -20.12 0.77 6.62
N VAL A 295 -19.93 1.85 5.85
CA VAL A 295 -20.43 1.97 4.46
C VAL A 295 -19.79 0.91 3.55
N GLY A 296 -18.48 0.67 3.69
CA GLY A 296 -17.76 -0.34 2.90
C GLY A 296 -18.23 -1.77 3.20
N ILE A 297 -18.48 -2.11 4.46
CA ILE A 297 -19.07 -3.38 4.88
C ILE A 297 -20.51 -3.49 4.35
N GLY A 298 -21.30 -2.42 4.46
CA GLY A 298 -22.65 -2.37 3.92
C GLY A 298 -22.69 -2.58 2.40
N ASP A 299 -21.73 -2.01 1.66
CA ASP A 299 -21.64 -2.21 0.19
C ASP A 299 -21.32 -3.67 -0.18
N ALA A 300 -20.55 -4.40 0.65
CA ALA A 300 -20.25 -5.81 0.40
C ALA A 300 -21.51 -6.70 0.43
N TRP A 301 -22.49 -6.35 1.25
CA TRP A 301 -23.73 -7.13 1.38
C TRP A 301 -24.91 -6.56 0.58
N LEU A 302 -24.99 -5.24 0.46
CA LEU A 302 -26.15 -4.56 -0.08
C LEU A 302 -25.95 -4.07 -1.52
N ASP A 303 -24.72 -4.11 -2.04
CA ASP A 303 -24.34 -3.55 -3.35
C ASP A 303 -24.94 -2.16 -3.58
N LEU A 304 -24.56 -1.23 -2.69
CA LEU A 304 -25.14 0.12 -2.62
C LEU A 304 -25.01 0.87 -3.96
N ARG A 305 -23.89 0.67 -4.66
CA ARG A 305 -23.65 1.28 -5.98
C ARG A 305 -24.61 0.79 -7.05
N ALA A 306 -24.87 -0.53 -7.11
CA ALA A 306 -25.82 -1.08 -8.07
C ALA A 306 -27.25 -0.65 -7.75
N ARG A 307 -27.61 -0.50 -6.47
CA ARG A 307 -28.93 0.04 -6.06
C ARG A 307 -29.08 1.50 -6.49
N ALA A 308 -28.06 2.33 -6.24
CA ALA A 308 -28.09 3.74 -6.65
C ALA A 308 -28.20 3.90 -8.17
N ALA A 309 -27.46 3.09 -8.95
CA ALA A 309 -27.56 3.11 -10.41
C ALA A 309 -28.97 2.74 -10.92
N ARG A 310 -29.60 1.70 -10.33
CA ARG A 310 -30.98 1.32 -10.68
C ARG A 310 -31.99 2.41 -10.39
N ASN A 311 -31.87 3.06 -9.24
CA ASN A 311 -32.77 4.14 -8.85
C ASN A 311 -32.63 5.38 -9.76
N ALA A 312 -31.41 5.67 -10.21
CA ALA A 312 -31.17 6.78 -11.17
C ALA A 312 -31.77 6.48 -12.56
N GLY A 313 -31.76 5.23 -13.01
CA GLY A 313 -32.34 4.82 -14.30
C GLY A 313 -33.87 4.64 -14.28
N SER A 314 -34.49 4.61 -13.10
CA SER A 314 -35.95 4.50 -12.93
C SER A 314 -36.66 5.81 -12.63
N ALA A 315 -35.94 6.95 -12.64
CA ALA A 315 -36.57 8.27 -12.51
C ALA A 315 -37.36 8.57 -13.81
N PRO A 316 -38.67 8.84 -13.74
CA PRO A 316 -39.46 9.21 -14.92
C PRO A 316 -38.97 10.57 -15.44
N GLU A 317 -38.85 10.69 -16.78
CA GLU A 317 -38.57 11.94 -17.49
C GLU A 317 -39.72 12.97 -17.29
#